data_d66d04066ccf75a00168b8e347b2558b
#
_entry.id   d66d04066ccf75a00168b8e347b2558b
#
_cell.length_a   1.000
_cell.length_b   1.000
_cell.length_c   1.000
_cell.angle_alpha   90.00
_cell.angle_beta   90.00
_cell.angle_gamma   90.00
#
_symmetry.space_group_name_H-M   'P 1'
#
loop_
_entity.id
_entity.type
_entity.pdbx_description
1 polymer ?
#
loop_
_entity_poly.entity_id
_entity_poly.type
_entity_poly.pdbx_seq_one_letter_code
_entity_poly.pdbx_strand_id
1 'polypeptide(L)'
;SDVYKRQHHVTFINNKRVKAIHEVEGKVFAHTEQGDTFQGDLAILAINFRPNTHLLQGQVACALDKTVLVNENLQTSQANIYAIGDMVSSHFGILGMDYYTPLINQAMKTGQALALHLAGYLVPPLQTVKVLGSSHFGYYRASVGLTEEEAELYMDTCSYLYQDGDSQPLFWLKLIARKTDGVLIGAQLLSKTNALLIANQLGQALALKATDGDLAFQDFLFLQGHSDLAYHLHEACLKLFEKRLRHED
;
A
#
# COMPACT_ATOMS: atom_id res chain seq x y z
N SER A 1 11.54 -7.75 -11.73
CA SER A 1 10.25 -7.61 -12.43
C SER A 1 10.42 -7.34 -13.93
N ASP A 2 11.44 -6.58 -14.37
CA ASP A 2 11.63 -6.24 -15.80
C ASP A 2 12.13 -7.42 -16.62
N VAL A 3 12.97 -8.29 -16.03
CA VAL A 3 13.42 -9.54 -16.68
C VAL A 3 12.23 -10.45 -16.95
N TYR A 4 11.33 -10.63 -15.97
CA TYR A 4 10.11 -11.43 -16.13
C TYR A 4 9.20 -10.88 -17.24
N LYS A 5 8.97 -9.57 -17.26
CA LYS A 5 8.13 -8.92 -18.29
C LYS A 5 8.70 -9.15 -19.70
N ARG A 6 10.01 -9.01 -19.88
CA ARG A 6 10.69 -9.24 -21.17
C ARG A 6 10.58 -10.70 -21.64
N GLN A 7 10.64 -11.66 -20.72
CA GLN A 7 10.47 -13.09 -21.05
C GLN A 7 9.07 -13.44 -21.57
N HIS A 8 8.06 -12.59 -21.26
CA HIS A 8 6.67 -12.72 -21.71
C HIS A 8 6.30 -11.73 -22.83
N HIS A 9 7.27 -11.28 -23.61
CA HIS A 9 7.09 -10.34 -24.74
C HIS A 9 6.46 -8.99 -24.34
N VAL A 10 6.64 -8.58 -23.07
CA VAL A 10 6.21 -7.26 -22.59
C VAL A 10 7.37 -6.29 -22.70
N THR A 11 7.20 -5.26 -23.54
CA THR A 11 8.14 -4.14 -23.60
C THR A 11 7.78 -3.11 -22.53
N PHE A 12 8.71 -2.84 -21.63
CA PHE A 12 8.56 -1.81 -20.61
C PHE A 12 9.31 -0.55 -21.02
N ILE A 13 8.60 0.58 -21.14
CA ILE A 13 9.14 1.88 -21.52
C ILE A 13 8.83 2.85 -20.38
N ASN A 14 9.86 3.20 -19.61
CA ASN A 14 9.77 4.12 -18.48
C ASN A 14 10.13 5.57 -18.88
N ASN A 15 9.87 6.52 -17.98
CA ASN A 15 10.19 7.93 -18.15
C ASN A 15 9.56 8.57 -19.40
N LYS A 16 8.43 8.04 -19.86
CA LYS A 16 7.64 8.58 -20.99
C LYS A 16 6.26 8.97 -20.50
N ARG A 17 5.96 10.25 -20.56
CA ARG A 17 4.64 10.78 -20.21
C ARG A 17 3.76 10.84 -21.44
N VAL A 18 2.70 10.02 -21.46
CA VAL A 18 1.70 10.04 -22.52
C VAL A 18 0.86 11.31 -22.39
N LYS A 19 0.78 12.12 -23.45
CA LYS A 19 0.00 13.36 -23.51
C LYS A 19 -1.31 13.22 -24.28
N ALA A 20 -1.37 12.30 -25.24
CA ALA A 20 -2.54 12.08 -26.08
C ALA A 20 -2.61 10.64 -26.56
N ILE A 21 -3.83 10.15 -26.71
CA ILE A 21 -4.15 8.86 -27.33
C ILE A 21 -5.26 9.10 -28.33
N HIS A 22 -5.13 8.58 -29.56
CA HIS A 22 -6.18 8.62 -30.59
C HIS A 22 -6.18 7.34 -31.41
N GLU A 23 -7.30 7.08 -32.01
CA GLU A 23 -7.52 5.97 -32.92
C GLU A 23 -7.55 6.49 -34.38
N VAL A 24 -6.85 5.77 -35.24
CA VAL A 24 -6.88 6.02 -36.71
C VAL A 24 -6.92 4.66 -37.38
N GLU A 25 -7.93 4.41 -38.20
CA GLU A 25 -8.11 3.19 -39.01
C GLU A 25 -8.01 1.89 -38.17
N GLY A 26 -8.61 1.87 -36.97
CA GLY A 26 -8.61 0.71 -36.09
C GLY A 26 -7.28 0.43 -35.38
N LYS A 27 -6.35 1.38 -35.41
CA LYS A 27 -5.10 1.35 -34.68
C LYS A 27 -5.07 2.50 -33.67
N VAL A 28 -4.52 2.22 -32.48
CA VAL A 28 -4.39 3.20 -31.41
C VAL A 28 -2.96 3.74 -31.39
N PHE A 29 -2.83 5.06 -31.34
CA PHE A 29 -1.57 5.77 -31.26
C PHE A 29 -1.47 6.53 -29.94
N ALA A 30 -0.41 6.25 -29.16
CA ALA A 30 -0.10 6.98 -27.94
C ALA A 30 1.11 7.90 -28.19
N HIS A 31 0.93 9.21 -27.98
CA HIS A 31 1.97 10.23 -28.16
C HIS A 31 2.49 10.69 -26.81
N THR A 32 3.81 10.82 -26.68
CA THR A 32 4.45 11.29 -25.46
C THR A 32 4.80 12.78 -25.53
N GLU A 33 5.05 13.39 -24.37
CA GLU A 33 5.56 14.77 -24.28
C GLU A 33 6.94 14.90 -24.94
N GLN A 34 7.72 13.81 -24.98
CA GLN A 34 9.05 13.75 -25.59
C GLN A 34 9.03 13.57 -27.12
N GLY A 35 7.85 13.44 -27.73
CA GLY A 35 7.67 13.33 -29.18
C GLY A 35 7.65 11.88 -29.72
N ASP A 36 7.76 10.87 -28.84
CA ASP A 36 7.63 9.48 -29.29
C ASP A 36 6.17 9.13 -29.59
N THR A 37 5.98 8.18 -30.48
CA THR A 37 4.68 7.62 -30.86
C THR A 37 4.73 6.10 -30.74
N PHE A 38 3.78 5.52 -29.99
CA PHE A 38 3.62 4.08 -29.85
C PHE A 38 2.30 3.67 -30.51
N GLN A 39 2.32 2.60 -31.28
CA GLN A 39 1.15 2.05 -31.96
C GLN A 39 0.76 0.69 -31.34
N GLY A 40 -0.54 0.45 -31.25
CA GLY A 40 -1.13 -0.82 -30.81
C GLY A 40 -2.50 -1.05 -31.40
N ASP A 41 -3.06 -2.22 -31.12
CA ASP A 41 -4.43 -2.56 -31.48
C ASP A 41 -5.41 -2.12 -30.39
N LEU A 42 -4.93 -1.98 -29.16
CA LEU A 42 -5.70 -1.57 -27.98
C LEU A 42 -4.83 -0.74 -27.06
N ALA A 43 -5.38 0.28 -26.43
CA ALA A 43 -4.78 1.00 -25.32
C ALA A 43 -5.57 0.76 -24.04
N ILE A 44 -4.86 0.40 -22.96
CA ILE A 44 -5.43 0.26 -21.61
C ILE A 44 -4.87 1.39 -20.73
N LEU A 45 -5.75 2.26 -20.27
CA LEU A 45 -5.39 3.34 -19.35
C LEU A 45 -5.42 2.82 -17.90
N ALA A 46 -4.25 2.67 -17.32
CA ALA A 46 -4.07 2.27 -15.91
C ALA A 46 -3.39 3.39 -15.15
N ILE A 47 -4.10 4.52 -15.02
CA ILE A 47 -3.64 5.71 -14.31
C ILE A 47 -4.24 5.78 -12.90
N ASN A 48 -3.63 6.60 -12.03
CA ASN A 48 -4.12 6.77 -10.66
C ASN A 48 -5.57 7.23 -10.63
N PHE A 49 -6.30 6.76 -9.63
CA PHE A 49 -7.65 7.21 -9.33
C PHE A 49 -7.67 8.70 -8.96
N ARG A 50 -8.77 9.35 -9.26
CA ARG A 50 -9.07 10.70 -8.81
C ARG A 50 -10.39 10.68 -8.06
N PRO A 51 -10.54 11.45 -6.96
CA PRO A 51 -11.80 11.51 -6.25
C PRO A 51 -12.89 12.12 -7.14
N ASN A 52 -14.06 11.46 -7.19
CA ASN A 52 -15.20 11.95 -7.93
C ASN A 52 -16.03 12.90 -7.05
N THR A 53 -15.59 14.14 -6.94
CA THR A 53 -16.15 15.16 -6.04
C THR A 53 -16.89 16.28 -6.76
N HIS A 54 -17.18 16.14 -8.05
CA HIS A 54 -17.80 17.20 -8.83
C HIS A 54 -19.16 17.65 -8.30
N LEU A 55 -19.93 16.73 -7.68
CA LEU A 55 -21.21 17.02 -7.05
C LEU A 55 -21.09 18.03 -5.89
N LEU A 56 -19.98 18.01 -5.17
CA LEU A 56 -19.72 18.84 -3.99
C LEU A 56 -18.84 20.06 -4.28
N GLN A 57 -18.39 20.20 -5.53
CA GLN A 57 -17.46 21.25 -5.91
C GLN A 57 -18.08 22.64 -5.67
N GLY A 58 -17.35 23.50 -4.93
CA GLY A 58 -17.80 24.83 -4.55
C GLY A 58 -18.85 24.86 -3.41
N GLN A 59 -19.30 23.70 -2.91
CA GLN A 59 -20.24 23.61 -1.80
C GLN A 59 -19.57 23.25 -0.47
N VAL A 60 -18.47 22.48 -0.51
CA VAL A 60 -17.69 22.06 0.65
C VAL A 60 -16.21 22.34 0.42
N ALA A 61 -15.44 22.41 1.51
CA ALA A 61 -13.99 22.55 1.42
C ALA A 61 -13.36 21.27 0.86
N CYS A 62 -12.42 21.43 -0.09
CA CYS A 62 -11.66 20.33 -0.69
C CYS A 62 -10.15 20.63 -0.60
N ALA A 63 -9.34 19.56 -0.56
CA ALA A 63 -7.90 19.64 -0.65
C ALA A 63 -7.44 19.90 -2.10
N LEU A 64 -6.13 20.11 -2.29
CA LEU A 64 -5.54 20.36 -3.62
C LEU A 64 -5.72 19.20 -4.59
N ASP A 65 -5.73 17.96 -4.08
CA ASP A 65 -5.99 16.73 -4.84
C ASP A 65 -7.49 16.50 -5.12
N LYS A 66 -8.35 17.45 -4.69
CA LYS A 66 -9.81 17.44 -4.80
C LYS A 66 -10.53 16.46 -3.89
N THR A 67 -9.86 15.87 -2.91
CA THR A 67 -10.54 15.13 -1.84
C THR A 67 -11.36 16.10 -0.98
N VAL A 68 -12.50 15.63 -0.48
CA VAL A 68 -13.34 16.42 0.45
C VAL A 68 -12.66 16.43 1.81
N LEU A 69 -12.48 17.61 2.39
CA LEU A 69 -11.98 17.78 3.74
C LEU A 69 -13.07 17.45 4.75
N VAL A 70 -12.78 16.55 5.68
CA VAL A 70 -13.67 16.12 6.75
C VAL A 70 -12.97 16.17 8.10
N ASN A 71 -13.74 16.33 9.16
CA ASN A 71 -13.25 16.19 10.52
C ASN A 71 -13.21 14.71 10.97
N GLU A 72 -12.85 14.45 12.23
CA GLU A 72 -12.76 13.10 12.81
C GLU A 72 -14.08 12.31 12.74
N ASN A 73 -15.21 13.01 12.66
CA ASN A 73 -16.54 12.43 12.54
C ASN A 73 -17.03 12.31 11.08
N LEU A 74 -16.14 12.50 10.10
CA LEU A 74 -16.42 12.45 8.67
C LEU A 74 -17.38 13.55 8.17
N GLN A 75 -17.58 14.61 8.98
CA GLN A 75 -18.38 15.76 8.64
C GLN A 75 -17.57 16.76 7.81
N THR A 76 -18.16 17.28 6.75
CA THR A 76 -17.55 18.29 5.87
C THR A 76 -17.55 19.68 6.51
N SER A 77 -17.14 20.70 5.77
CA SER A 77 -17.26 22.11 6.16
C SER A 77 -18.73 22.59 6.28
N GLN A 78 -19.69 21.78 5.83
CA GLN A 78 -21.13 22.03 5.99
C GLN A 78 -21.72 21.09 7.04
N ALA A 79 -22.43 21.64 8.02
CA ALA A 79 -22.86 20.94 9.23
C ALA A 79 -23.71 19.67 9.01
N ASN A 80 -24.47 19.60 7.90
CA ASN A 80 -25.37 18.49 7.62
C ASN A 80 -24.88 17.60 6.46
N ILE A 81 -23.61 17.78 6.03
CA ILE A 81 -23.03 17.03 4.93
C ILE A 81 -21.83 16.24 5.44
N TYR A 82 -21.82 14.95 5.18
CA TYR A 82 -20.77 14.02 5.51
C TYR A 82 -20.18 13.42 4.21
N ALA A 83 -18.90 13.09 4.22
CA ALA A 83 -18.26 12.42 3.09
C ALA A 83 -17.45 11.20 3.56
N ILE A 84 -17.51 10.12 2.78
CA ILE A 84 -16.90 8.83 3.09
C ILE A 84 -16.31 8.19 1.82
N GLY A 85 -15.57 7.11 2.00
CA GLY A 85 -15.02 6.31 0.89
C GLY A 85 -13.93 7.03 0.10
N ASP A 86 -13.92 6.80 -1.20
CA ASP A 86 -12.88 7.30 -2.10
C ASP A 86 -12.97 8.82 -2.37
N MET A 87 -13.92 9.52 -1.75
CA MET A 87 -14.04 10.97 -1.83
C MET A 87 -13.17 11.70 -0.80
N VAL A 88 -12.71 11.01 0.26
CA VAL A 88 -11.98 11.61 1.37
C VAL A 88 -10.56 11.05 1.47
N SER A 89 -9.63 11.83 2.03
CA SER A 89 -8.35 11.34 2.47
C SER A 89 -8.46 10.59 3.79
N SER A 90 -7.56 9.66 4.05
CA SER A 90 -7.47 8.93 5.31
C SER A 90 -6.23 9.35 6.08
N HIS A 91 -6.32 9.45 7.39
CA HIS A 91 -5.16 9.69 8.23
C HIS A 91 -4.18 8.52 8.15
N PHE A 92 -2.98 8.78 7.62
CA PHE A 92 -1.94 7.75 7.46
C PHE A 92 -1.08 7.71 8.71
N GLY A 93 -1.37 6.73 9.59
CA GLY A 93 -0.81 6.66 10.95
C GLY A 93 0.71 6.56 11.02
N ILE A 94 1.39 6.10 9.96
CA ILE A 94 2.86 5.99 9.89
C ILE A 94 3.52 7.37 9.78
N LEU A 95 2.96 8.25 8.96
CA LEU A 95 3.50 9.60 8.73
C LEU A 95 2.78 10.69 9.54
N GLY A 96 1.65 10.37 10.18
CA GLY A 96 0.85 11.34 10.93
C GLY A 96 0.24 12.45 10.05
N MET A 97 -0.06 12.15 8.78
CA MET A 97 -0.63 13.09 7.83
C MET A 97 -1.75 12.43 7.03
N ASP A 98 -2.61 13.24 6.43
CA ASP A 98 -3.68 12.74 5.58
C ASP A 98 -3.13 12.33 4.21
N TYR A 99 -3.59 11.20 3.72
CA TYR A 99 -3.15 10.60 2.47
C TYR A 99 -4.34 10.06 1.68
N TYR A 100 -4.35 10.32 0.36
CA TYR A 100 -5.38 9.79 -0.50
C TYR A 100 -5.16 8.29 -0.76
N THR A 101 -6.05 7.48 -0.20
CA THR A 101 -5.95 6.01 -0.23
C THR A 101 -7.28 5.42 -0.67
N PRO A 102 -7.61 5.45 -1.99
CA PRO A 102 -8.87 4.94 -2.52
C PRO A 102 -8.86 3.40 -2.51
N LEU A 103 -9.24 2.83 -1.38
CA LEU A 103 -9.25 1.39 -1.13
C LEU A 103 -10.60 0.94 -0.57
N ILE A 104 -11.06 -0.23 -1.01
CA ILE A 104 -12.33 -0.83 -0.56
C ILE A 104 -12.42 -0.89 0.96
N ASN A 105 -11.35 -1.31 1.64
CA ASN A 105 -11.32 -1.39 3.10
C ASN A 105 -11.48 -0.01 3.78
N GLN A 106 -10.98 1.07 3.17
CA GLN A 106 -11.18 2.43 3.69
C GLN A 106 -12.62 2.89 3.45
N ALA A 107 -13.18 2.62 2.27
CA ALA A 107 -14.57 2.95 1.99
C ALA A 107 -15.54 2.24 2.95
N MET A 108 -15.35 0.94 3.19
CA MET A 108 -16.14 0.18 4.16
C MET A 108 -15.99 0.73 5.57
N LYS A 109 -14.77 0.99 6.02
CA LYS A 109 -14.46 1.45 7.38
C LYS A 109 -15.06 2.82 7.66
N THR A 110 -14.93 3.76 6.72
CA THR A 110 -15.52 5.10 6.87
C THR A 110 -17.05 5.06 6.86
N GLY A 111 -17.67 4.20 6.02
CA GLY A 111 -19.12 4.00 6.02
C GLY A 111 -19.64 3.44 7.33
N GLN A 112 -18.99 2.41 7.87
CA GLN A 112 -19.36 1.81 9.17
C GLN A 112 -19.19 2.81 10.33
N ALA A 113 -18.07 3.55 10.33
CA ALA A 113 -17.78 4.55 11.35
C ALA A 113 -18.83 5.67 11.35
N LEU A 114 -19.18 6.20 10.16
CA LEU A 114 -20.20 7.23 10.04
C LEU A 114 -21.58 6.73 10.51
N ALA A 115 -21.97 5.50 10.13
CA ALA A 115 -23.24 4.94 10.57
C ALA A 115 -23.33 4.83 12.10
N LEU A 116 -22.26 4.37 12.76
CA LEU A 116 -22.18 4.31 14.21
C LEU A 116 -22.21 5.70 14.85
N HIS A 117 -21.46 6.66 14.30
CA HIS A 117 -21.45 8.04 14.78
C HIS A 117 -22.85 8.67 14.72
N LEU A 118 -23.54 8.53 13.58
CA LEU A 118 -24.91 9.06 13.42
C LEU A 118 -25.94 8.38 14.33
N ALA A 119 -25.67 7.13 14.73
CA ALA A 119 -26.45 6.40 15.73
C ALA A 119 -26.13 6.79 17.19
N GLY A 120 -25.21 7.75 17.40
CA GLY A 120 -24.84 8.25 18.73
C GLY A 120 -23.76 7.45 19.45
N TYR A 121 -23.07 6.52 18.77
CA TYR A 121 -21.96 5.77 19.36
C TYR A 121 -20.65 6.55 19.24
N LEU A 122 -19.77 6.36 20.23
CA LEU A 122 -18.42 6.87 20.18
C LEU A 122 -17.57 5.98 19.28
N VAL A 123 -17.01 6.56 18.21
CA VAL A 123 -16.13 5.87 17.27
C VAL A 123 -14.70 6.37 17.47
N PRO A 124 -13.69 5.48 17.61
CA PRO A 124 -12.31 5.91 17.70
C PRO A 124 -11.85 6.58 16.40
N PRO A 125 -10.85 7.48 16.44
CA PRO A 125 -10.29 8.11 15.26
C PRO A 125 -9.83 7.08 14.23
N LEU A 126 -10.23 7.27 12.98
CA LEU A 126 -9.86 6.35 11.90
C LEU A 126 -8.44 6.65 11.40
N GLN A 127 -7.66 5.60 11.26
CA GLN A 127 -6.34 5.68 10.63
C GLN A 127 -6.12 4.51 9.67
N THR A 128 -5.21 4.68 8.73
CA THR A 128 -4.79 3.63 7.78
C THR A 128 -3.29 3.41 7.84
N VAL A 129 -2.87 2.20 7.53
CA VAL A 129 -1.47 1.84 7.25
C VAL A 129 -1.30 1.31 5.82
N LYS A 130 -2.32 1.49 4.96
CA LYS A 130 -2.28 1.13 3.54
C LYS A 130 -1.95 -0.35 3.32
N VAL A 131 -2.93 -1.24 3.54
CA VAL A 131 -2.79 -2.69 3.30
C VAL A 131 -3.38 -3.03 1.93
N LEU A 132 -2.55 -3.54 1.05
CA LEU A 132 -2.88 -3.92 -0.33
C LEU A 132 -2.50 -5.38 -0.56
N GLY A 133 -3.32 -6.11 -1.29
CA GLY A 133 -3.01 -7.48 -1.69
C GLY A 133 -3.63 -7.83 -3.03
N SER A 134 -2.99 -8.74 -3.76
CA SER A 134 -3.51 -9.28 -5.03
C SER A 134 -2.90 -10.63 -5.34
N SER A 135 -3.58 -11.39 -6.20
CA SER A 135 -3.09 -12.68 -6.71
C SER A 135 -3.19 -12.69 -8.23
N HIS A 136 -2.05 -12.86 -8.91
CA HIS A 136 -1.96 -12.91 -10.37
C HIS A 136 -0.86 -13.87 -10.79
N PHE A 137 -1.10 -14.63 -11.86
CA PHE A 137 -0.11 -15.51 -12.51
C PHE A 137 0.57 -16.52 -11.55
N GLY A 138 -0.19 -17.06 -10.59
CA GLY A 138 0.31 -18.02 -9.61
C GLY A 138 1.16 -17.39 -8.50
N TYR A 139 1.17 -16.06 -8.38
CA TYR A 139 1.80 -15.35 -7.28
C TYR A 139 0.79 -14.58 -6.45
N TYR A 140 1.00 -14.60 -5.14
CA TYR A 140 0.34 -13.76 -4.16
C TYR A 140 1.30 -12.62 -3.79
N ARG A 141 0.82 -11.40 -3.80
CA ARG A 141 1.62 -10.23 -3.43
C ARG A 141 0.85 -9.34 -2.47
N ALA A 142 1.55 -8.74 -1.54
CA ALA A 142 1.00 -7.73 -0.66
C ALA A 142 1.99 -6.59 -0.44
N SER A 143 1.46 -5.42 -0.12
CA SER A 143 2.21 -4.25 0.35
C SER A 143 1.48 -3.65 1.52
N VAL A 144 2.20 -3.41 2.59
CA VAL A 144 1.69 -2.81 3.82
C VAL A 144 2.59 -1.63 4.17
N GLY A 145 2.01 -0.48 4.48
CA GLY A 145 2.78 0.72 4.81
C GLY A 145 3.53 1.31 3.62
N LEU A 146 4.71 1.81 3.89
CA LEU A 146 5.61 2.45 2.94
C LEU A 146 6.50 1.42 2.24
N THR A 147 6.86 1.68 0.98
CA THR A 147 8.04 1.06 0.37
C THR A 147 9.30 1.70 0.95
N GLU A 148 10.47 1.08 0.76
CA GLU A 148 11.73 1.66 1.21
C GLU A 148 11.99 3.02 0.57
N GLU A 149 11.79 3.13 -0.74
CA GLU A 149 11.94 4.39 -1.50
C GLU A 149 10.98 5.49 -1.00
N GLU A 150 9.73 5.14 -0.65
CA GLU A 150 8.80 6.09 -0.04
C GLU A 150 9.25 6.50 1.36
N ALA A 151 9.74 5.57 2.17
CA ALA A 151 10.12 5.82 3.56
C ALA A 151 11.37 6.69 3.68
N GLU A 152 12.36 6.50 2.81
CA GLU A 152 13.60 7.29 2.74
C GLU A 152 13.37 8.78 2.46
N LEU A 153 12.21 9.14 1.88
CA LEU A 153 11.83 10.55 1.71
C LEU A 153 11.50 11.26 3.03
N TYR A 154 11.22 10.49 4.09
CA TYR A 154 10.70 11.04 5.34
C TYR A 154 11.57 10.72 6.57
N MET A 155 12.33 9.61 6.53
CA MET A 155 13.07 9.15 7.71
C MET A 155 14.19 8.18 7.36
N ASP A 156 15.16 8.04 8.26
CA ASP A 156 16.19 7.00 8.18
C ASP A 156 15.59 5.62 8.42
N THR A 157 15.88 4.69 7.52
CA THR A 157 15.32 3.35 7.53
C THR A 157 16.39 2.28 7.66
N CYS A 158 15.97 1.11 8.14
CA CYS A 158 16.68 -0.15 8.02
C CYS A 158 15.73 -1.15 7.38
N SER A 159 16.17 -1.84 6.35
CA SER A 159 15.35 -2.84 5.67
C SER A 159 16.06 -4.18 5.56
N TYR A 160 15.28 -5.25 5.47
CA TYR A 160 15.80 -6.58 5.21
C TYR A 160 14.87 -7.32 4.23
N LEU A 161 15.46 -7.96 3.21
CA LEU A 161 14.76 -8.85 2.31
C LEU A 161 15.03 -10.30 2.73
N TYR A 162 14.03 -10.93 3.31
CA TYR A 162 14.02 -12.35 3.61
C TYR A 162 13.52 -13.16 2.41
N GLN A 163 14.10 -14.35 2.19
CA GLN A 163 13.63 -15.35 1.23
C GLN A 163 13.76 -16.75 1.82
N ASP A 164 12.80 -17.63 1.49
CA ASP A 164 12.87 -19.03 1.87
C ASP A 164 13.78 -19.82 0.91
N GLY A 165 14.91 -20.32 1.41
CA GLY A 165 15.89 -21.08 0.64
C GLY A 165 16.72 -20.26 -0.34
N ASP A 166 17.79 -20.88 -0.83
CA ASP A 166 18.83 -20.19 -1.61
C ASP A 166 18.68 -20.30 -3.12
N SER A 167 18.14 -21.41 -3.65
CA SER A 167 18.19 -21.70 -5.09
C SER A 167 16.87 -21.45 -5.83
N GLN A 168 15.71 -21.66 -5.22
CA GLN A 168 14.40 -21.42 -5.80
C GLN A 168 13.38 -21.00 -4.73
N PRO A 169 13.51 -19.81 -4.19
CA PRO A 169 12.59 -19.36 -3.13
C PRO A 169 11.17 -19.27 -3.65
N LEU A 170 10.22 -19.66 -2.78
CA LEU A 170 8.78 -19.58 -3.03
C LEU A 170 8.12 -18.43 -2.26
N PHE A 171 8.88 -17.81 -1.35
CA PHE A 171 8.43 -16.74 -0.47
C PHE A 171 9.52 -15.66 -0.34
N TRP A 172 9.11 -14.41 -0.48
CA TRP A 172 9.95 -13.23 -0.28
C TRP A 172 9.19 -12.25 0.60
N LEU A 173 9.85 -11.76 1.63
CA LEU A 173 9.31 -10.74 2.52
C LEU A 173 10.36 -9.66 2.76
N LYS A 174 10.12 -8.45 2.28
CA LYS A 174 10.90 -7.27 2.63
C LYS A 174 10.21 -6.57 3.80
N LEU A 175 10.95 -6.34 4.86
CA LEU A 175 10.52 -5.55 6.01
C LEU A 175 11.32 -4.26 6.06
N ILE A 176 10.66 -3.19 6.49
CA ILE A 176 11.23 -1.85 6.62
C ILE A 176 10.88 -1.32 8.00
N ALA A 177 11.89 -0.94 8.76
CA ALA A 177 11.75 -0.33 10.08
C ALA A 177 12.41 1.05 10.11
N ARG A 178 11.98 1.90 10.99
CA ARG A 178 12.66 3.14 11.32
C ARG A 178 13.97 2.82 12.04
N LYS A 179 15.10 3.36 11.54
CA LYS A 179 16.45 3.00 12.04
C LYS A 179 16.64 3.33 13.51
N THR A 180 16.02 4.39 14.00
CA THR A 180 16.21 4.92 15.37
C THR A 180 15.62 4.04 16.46
N ASP A 181 14.45 3.43 16.25
CA ASP A 181 13.69 2.74 17.29
C ASP A 181 13.12 1.37 16.86
N GLY A 182 13.32 0.98 15.61
CA GLY A 182 12.88 -0.31 15.09
C GLY A 182 11.37 -0.41 14.80
N VAL A 183 10.61 0.69 14.93
CA VAL A 183 9.18 0.67 14.60
C VAL A 183 8.99 0.29 13.14
N LEU A 184 8.18 -0.74 12.89
CA LEU A 184 7.86 -1.19 11.53
C LEU A 184 7.02 -0.14 10.81
N ILE A 185 7.44 0.22 9.61
CA ILE A 185 6.82 1.26 8.77
C ILE A 185 6.44 0.75 7.38
N GLY A 186 6.92 -0.43 7.00
CA GLY A 186 6.59 -1.00 5.70
C GLY A 186 6.91 -2.48 5.59
N ALA A 187 6.19 -3.14 4.69
CA ALA A 187 6.45 -4.52 4.31
C ALA A 187 5.95 -4.80 2.89
N GLN A 188 6.74 -5.54 2.10
CA GLN A 188 6.35 -6.05 0.78
C GLN A 188 6.53 -7.56 0.76
N LEU A 189 5.49 -8.27 0.31
CA LEU A 189 5.44 -9.72 0.25
C LEU A 189 5.20 -10.19 -1.19
N LEU A 190 5.93 -11.22 -1.60
CA LEU A 190 5.67 -11.99 -2.80
C LEU A 190 5.77 -13.48 -2.45
N SER A 191 4.80 -14.29 -2.88
CA SER A 191 4.80 -15.72 -2.58
C SER A 191 4.12 -16.53 -3.67
N LYS A 192 4.56 -17.76 -3.88
CA LYS A 192 3.84 -18.76 -4.71
C LYS A 192 2.76 -19.51 -3.94
N THR A 193 2.75 -19.42 -2.62
CA THR A 193 1.69 -19.94 -1.77
C THR A 193 0.85 -18.81 -1.20
N ASN A 194 -0.39 -19.06 -0.81
CA ASN A 194 -1.24 -18.01 -0.24
C ASN A 194 -0.74 -17.56 1.14
N ALA A 195 0.00 -16.47 1.14
CA ALA A 195 0.57 -15.83 2.33
C ALA A 195 -0.10 -14.48 2.68
N LEU A 196 -1.26 -14.16 2.09
CA LEU A 196 -1.90 -12.84 2.27
C LEU A 196 -2.32 -12.55 3.72
N LEU A 197 -2.51 -13.57 4.56
CA LEU A 197 -2.81 -13.39 5.98
C LEU A 197 -1.66 -12.71 6.73
N ILE A 198 -0.42 -12.91 6.31
CA ILE A 198 0.75 -12.20 6.86
C ILE A 198 0.61 -10.68 6.68
N ALA A 199 0.03 -10.23 5.56
CA ALA A 199 -0.20 -8.81 5.34
C ALA A 199 -1.19 -8.21 6.35
N ASN A 200 -2.21 -8.95 6.79
CA ASN A 200 -3.11 -8.51 7.85
C ASN A 200 -2.40 -8.43 9.21
N GLN A 201 -1.57 -9.43 9.54
CA GLN A 201 -0.77 -9.42 10.76
C GLN A 201 0.21 -8.22 10.77
N LEU A 202 0.92 -7.99 9.66
CA LEU A 202 1.80 -6.83 9.51
C LEU A 202 1.02 -5.52 9.53
N GLY A 203 -0.17 -5.45 8.92
CA GLY A 203 -1.04 -4.28 9.00
C GLY A 203 -1.44 -3.94 10.43
N GLN A 204 -1.75 -4.93 11.24
CA GLN A 204 -2.02 -4.76 12.66
C GLN A 204 -0.77 -4.32 13.43
N ALA A 205 0.38 -4.92 13.17
CA ALA A 205 1.65 -4.56 13.79
C ALA A 205 2.01 -3.09 13.50
N LEU A 206 1.92 -2.65 12.24
CA LEU A 206 2.18 -1.26 11.85
C LEU A 206 1.18 -0.28 12.50
N ALA A 207 -0.10 -0.65 12.56
CA ALA A 207 -1.13 0.18 13.19
C ALA A 207 -0.91 0.36 14.70
N LEU A 208 -0.36 -0.67 15.36
CA LEU A 208 0.01 -0.65 16.77
C LEU A 208 1.43 -0.12 17.02
N LYS A 209 2.15 0.28 15.97
CA LYS A 209 3.53 0.76 16.02
C LYS A 209 4.50 -0.25 16.66
N ALA A 210 4.26 -1.55 16.40
CA ALA A 210 5.15 -2.61 16.85
C ALA A 210 6.53 -2.45 16.22
N THR A 211 7.55 -2.83 17.00
CA THR A 211 8.94 -2.83 16.56
C THR A 211 9.33 -4.15 15.90
N ASP A 212 10.43 -4.15 15.18
CA ASP A 212 11.08 -5.37 14.68
C ASP A 212 11.39 -6.36 15.81
N GLY A 213 11.80 -5.86 16.99
CA GLY A 213 12.03 -6.65 18.18
C GLY A 213 10.76 -7.27 18.75
N ASP A 214 9.64 -6.52 18.79
CA ASP A 214 8.36 -7.07 19.26
C ASP A 214 7.94 -8.29 18.43
N LEU A 215 8.11 -8.24 17.10
CA LEU A 215 7.75 -9.34 16.22
C LEU A 215 8.82 -10.47 16.20
N ALA A 216 10.10 -10.13 16.38
CA ALA A 216 11.17 -11.11 16.45
C ALA A 216 11.06 -12.02 17.67
N PHE A 217 10.51 -11.51 18.78
CA PHE A 217 10.42 -12.23 20.05
C PHE A 217 8.99 -12.51 20.52
N GLN A 218 7.98 -12.32 19.63
CA GLN A 218 6.61 -12.70 19.93
C GLN A 218 6.43 -14.21 19.91
N ASP A 219 5.46 -14.69 20.69
CA ASP A 219 5.00 -16.07 20.55
C ASP A 219 4.30 -16.26 19.19
N PHE A 220 4.57 -17.38 18.55
CA PHE A 220 3.85 -17.80 17.34
C PHE A 220 3.54 -19.30 17.40
N LEU A 221 2.43 -19.68 16.75
CA LEU A 221 2.06 -21.09 16.66
C LEU A 221 3.10 -21.81 15.80
N PHE A 222 3.77 -22.80 16.38
CA PHE A 222 4.65 -23.70 15.65
C PHE A 222 4.06 -25.10 15.61
N LEU A 223 3.72 -25.57 14.41
CA LEU A 223 3.27 -26.92 14.14
C LEU A 223 3.99 -27.43 12.90
N GLN A 224 4.81 -28.46 13.06
CA GLN A 224 5.63 -29.01 11.99
C GLN A 224 4.82 -29.31 10.71
N GLY A 225 5.26 -28.77 9.56
CA GLY A 225 4.58 -28.91 8.27
C GLY A 225 3.36 -28.00 8.06
N HIS A 226 3.00 -27.14 9.05
CA HIS A 226 1.83 -26.25 8.96
C HIS A 226 2.11 -24.79 9.35
N SER A 227 3.29 -24.49 9.90
CA SER A 227 3.60 -23.17 10.41
C SER A 227 4.69 -22.42 9.63
N ASP A 228 5.00 -22.87 8.41
CA ASP A 228 6.10 -22.33 7.62
C ASP A 228 6.01 -20.83 7.44
N LEU A 229 4.82 -20.29 7.17
CA LEU A 229 4.63 -18.85 7.00
C LEU A 229 4.86 -18.04 8.28
N ALA A 230 4.45 -18.55 9.44
CA ALA A 230 4.70 -17.90 10.74
C ALA A 230 6.20 -17.92 11.07
N TYR A 231 6.88 -19.02 10.77
CA TYR A 231 8.31 -19.13 10.91
C TYR A 231 9.07 -18.17 9.99
N HIS A 232 8.68 -18.04 8.73
CA HIS A 232 9.29 -17.09 7.78
C HIS A 232 9.13 -15.64 8.24
N LEU A 233 7.97 -15.29 8.81
CA LEU A 233 7.76 -13.95 9.38
C LEU A 233 8.67 -13.73 10.59
N HIS A 234 8.77 -14.70 11.50
CA HIS A 234 9.66 -14.64 12.65
C HIS A 234 11.13 -14.43 12.22
N GLU A 235 11.64 -15.28 11.33
CA GLU A 235 13.01 -15.17 10.79
C GLU A 235 13.25 -13.81 10.11
N ALA A 236 12.31 -13.33 9.30
CA ALA A 236 12.44 -12.04 8.66
C ALA A 236 12.59 -10.89 9.68
N CYS A 237 11.76 -10.91 10.73
CA CYS A 237 11.82 -9.91 11.79
C CYS A 237 13.12 -10.01 12.60
N LEU A 238 13.56 -11.22 12.94
CA LEU A 238 14.82 -11.46 13.65
C LEU A 238 16.01 -10.94 12.84
N LYS A 239 16.06 -11.20 11.54
CA LYS A 239 17.13 -10.72 10.66
C LYS A 239 17.14 -9.20 10.49
N LEU A 240 15.97 -8.57 10.42
CA LEU A 240 15.87 -7.11 10.41
C LEU A 240 16.39 -6.52 11.72
N PHE A 241 15.96 -7.07 12.85
CA PHE A 241 16.39 -6.66 14.18
C PHE A 241 17.91 -6.80 14.36
N GLU A 242 18.49 -7.95 13.99
CA GLU A 242 19.95 -8.18 14.02
C GLU A 242 20.71 -7.15 13.16
N LYS A 243 20.25 -6.92 11.92
CA LYS A 243 20.85 -5.94 11.00
C LYS A 243 20.85 -4.54 11.61
N ARG A 244 19.72 -4.09 12.15
CA ARG A 244 19.59 -2.77 12.75
C ARG A 244 20.50 -2.59 13.96
N LEU A 245 20.66 -3.62 14.82
CA LEU A 245 21.56 -3.56 16.00
C LEU A 245 23.03 -3.50 15.64
N ARG A 246 23.44 -4.13 14.52
CA ARG A 246 24.82 -4.11 14.07
C ARG A 246 25.23 -2.79 13.42
N HIS A 247 24.29 -1.87 13.21
CA HIS A 247 24.50 -0.64 12.45
C HIS A 247 25.07 -0.88 11.03
N GLU A 248 24.78 -2.06 10.46
CA GLU A 248 25.14 -2.41 9.09
C GLU A 248 24.21 -1.63 8.11
N ASP A 249 24.84 -0.92 7.18
CA ASP A 249 24.17 -0.16 6.12
C ASP A 249 23.62 -1.06 5.00
#